data_d4c922ac2291ac580e778e89f92a79dc
#
_entry.id   d4c922ac2291ac580e778e89f92a79dc
#
_cell.length_a   1.000
_cell.length_b   1.000
_cell.length_c   1.000
_cell.angle_alpha   90.00
_cell.angle_beta   90.00
_cell.angle_gamma   90.00
#
_symmetry.space_group_name_H-M   'P 1'
#
loop_
_entity.id
_entity.type
_entity.pdbx_description
1 polymer ?
#
loop_
_entity_poly.entity_id
_entity_poly.type
_entity_poly.pdbx_seq_one_letter_code
_entity_poly.pdbx_strand_id
1 'polypeptide(L)'
;MTHPLFAKHESTLTQALQAQETRGYWSPFPEMPSPKVYGETANADGEQSFKALLNQTFDLDQPSNGLVGQEHSPFGFALGVRYPKTEPDPLFAAVARAQQPWQRAGRDAWIGVSLEILQRLNRASFEIAYSVMHTTGQAFMMAFQAGGPHAQDRALEAIACAWDQLRRIPAQAYWEKPQGKNPPLAMEKHFTIVPRGIGLVLGCCTFPTWNSYPGLFADLATGNAVVVKPHPGAILPLAITVRIARDVLREAGFDPNVVTLLATDPDDGTLVQQLATRPDVRLIDFTGSTHNGNWLERNATQAHVYTEKAGVNQIVIDSVDDIKAAARNIAFSLALYSGQMCTAPQNIYVPRNGIRTADGTLSFDEVGQAIAEAVQKLTSDSAKAVELIGAIQNDAVVQRIERARALGSVLLDSQPLVHPAFEHARVHTPLLVRLDAATDQNRFTQEWFGPIAFVIATDSTAQSLALAGSIAAQHGALTLSVYSGDEAVQQVAHEAAIKGGVALSLNLTGGVFVNQSAAFSDFHGTGANPAANATLTDAAFVANRFRVVQSRAHVAPRG
;
A
#
# COMPACT_ATOMS: atom_id res chain seq x y z
N MET A 1 -0.79 -28.90 20.99
CA MET A 1 0.63 -28.68 20.65
C MET A 1 0.69 -27.47 19.73
N THR A 2 1.62 -26.57 19.95
CA THR A 2 1.86 -25.39 19.09
C THR A 2 2.34 -25.85 17.70
N HIS A 3 1.87 -25.20 16.65
CA HIS A 3 2.27 -25.54 15.28
C HIS A 3 3.79 -25.30 15.07
N PRO A 4 4.55 -26.21 14.43
CA PRO A 4 6.01 -26.08 14.30
C PRO A 4 6.49 -24.77 13.66
N LEU A 5 5.79 -24.28 12.62
CA LEU A 5 6.12 -23.02 11.97
C LEU A 5 5.84 -21.81 12.88
N PHE A 6 4.86 -21.88 13.78
CA PHE A 6 4.64 -20.83 14.78
C PHE A 6 5.84 -20.75 15.74
N ALA A 7 6.25 -21.90 16.30
CA ALA A 7 7.41 -21.95 17.19
C ALA A 7 8.70 -21.46 16.50
N LYS A 8 8.88 -21.79 15.22
CA LYS A 8 10.04 -21.32 14.41
C LYS A 8 10.13 -19.79 14.34
N HIS A 9 9.01 -19.10 14.24
CA HIS A 9 8.95 -17.66 13.99
C HIS A 9 8.50 -16.82 15.20
N GLU A 10 8.35 -17.44 16.38
CA GLU A 10 7.84 -16.79 17.60
C GLU A 10 8.66 -15.55 18.00
N SER A 11 9.98 -15.59 17.84
CA SER A 11 10.85 -14.45 18.15
C SER A 11 10.57 -13.24 17.24
N THR A 12 10.40 -13.45 15.94
CA THR A 12 10.07 -12.38 15.00
C THR A 12 8.70 -11.77 15.33
N LEU A 13 7.70 -12.62 15.63
CA LEU A 13 6.37 -12.17 16.02
C LEU A 13 6.38 -11.34 17.31
N THR A 14 7.17 -11.76 18.30
CA THR A 14 7.32 -11.04 19.57
C THR A 14 7.90 -9.66 19.36
N GLN A 15 8.95 -9.54 18.53
CA GLN A 15 9.57 -8.25 18.19
C GLN A 15 8.61 -7.36 17.40
N ALA A 16 7.83 -7.93 16.47
CA ALA A 16 6.81 -7.21 15.71
C ALA A 16 5.73 -6.61 16.62
N LEU A 17 5.26 -7.38 17.62
CA LEU A 17 4.31 -6.89 18.63
C LEU A 17 4.90 -5.73 19.44
N GLN A 18 6.15 -5.86 19.88
CA GLN A 18 6.83 -4.80 20.60
C GLN A 18 7.00 -3.53 19.75
N ALA A 19 7.39 -3.68 18.48
CA ALA A 19 7.51 -2.56 17.56
C ALA A 19 6.16 -1.85 17.35
N GLN A 20 5.07 -2.61 17.26
CA GLN A 20 3.71 -2.10 17.14
C GLN A 20 3.24 -1.30 18.37
N GLU A 21 3.64 -1.73 19.57
CA GLU A 21 3.32 -1.03 20.82
C GLU A 21 4.13 0.26 20.97
N THR A 22 5.42 0.25 20.61
CA THR A 22 6.32 1.38 20.79
C THR A 22 6.28 2.41 19.67
N ARG A 23 5.79 2.02 18.48
CA ARG A 23 5.78 2.85 17.26
C ARG A 23 7.17 3.37 16.86
N GLY A 24 8.23 2.68 17.31
CA GLY A 24 9.61 2.94 16.89
C GLY A 24 9.96 2.26 15.57
N TYR A 25 11.07 2.70 14.96
CA TYR A 25 11.58 2.02 13.76
C TYR A 25 12.06 0.61 14.11
N TRP A 26 11.55 -0.36 13.36
CA TRP A 26 12.02 -1.74 13.40
C TRP A 26 11.65 -2.46 12.10
N SER A 27 12.56 -3.26 11.58
CA SER A 27 12.32 -4.17 10.45
C SER A 27 13.23 -5.40 10.57
N PRO A 28 12.71 -6.62 10.37
CA PRO A 28 13.55 -7.81 10.21
C PRO A 28 14.01 -8.00 8.75
N PHE A 29 13.53 -7.18 7.81
CA PHE A 29 13.80 -7.29 6.39
C PHE A 29 14.70 -6.14 5.92
N PRO A 30 16.02 -6.38 5.71
CA PRO A 30 16.95 -5.32 5.34
C PRO A 30 16.56 -4.63 4.03
N GLU A 31 16.43 -3.31 4.05
CA GLU A 31 16.02 -2.51 2.88
C GLU A 31 17.16 -2.21 1.90
N MET A 32 18.43 -2.42 2.31
CA MET A 32 19.59 -2.23 1.45
C MET A 32 19.94 -3.55 0.74
N PRO A 33 20.02 -3.58 -0.60
CA PRO A 33 20.37 -4.76 -1.39
C PRO A 33 21.87 -5.08 -1.28
N SER A 34 22.38 -5.23 -0.07
CA SER A 34 23.81 -5.42 0.22
C SER A 34 24.23 -6.87 0.08
N PRO A 35 25.31 -7.19 -0.65
CA PRO A 35 25.88 -8.54 -0.71
C PRO A 35 26.23 -9.12 0.66
N LYS A 36 26.61 -8.27 1.63
CA LYS A 36 26.89 -8.70 3.01
C LYS A 36 25.67 -9.25 3.74
N VAL A 37 24.48 -8.84 3.33
CA VAL A 37 23.20 -9.22 3.96
C VAL A 37 22.52 -10.35 3.20
N TYR A 38 22.43 -10.21 1.88
CA TYR A 38 21.69 -11.14 1.02
C TYR A 38 22.54 -12.22 0.35
N GLY A 39 23.87 -12.06 0.34
CA GLY A 39 24.83 -12.91 -0.36
C GLY A 39 25.40 -12.27 -1.62
N GLU A 40 26.60 -12.68 -2.00
CA GLU A 40 27.38 -12.09 -3.11
C GLU A 40 26.66 -12.24 -4.47
N THR A 41 25.91 -13.31 -4.68
CA THR A 41 25.25 -13.62 -5.95
C THR A 41 23.77 -13.25 -5.98
N ALA A 42 23.16 -12.88 -4.84
CA ALA A 42 21.72 -12.74 -4.68
C ALA A 42 21.07 -11.81 -5.73
N ASN A 43 21.71 -10.68 -6.06
CA ASN A 43 21.22 -9.77 -7.09
C ASN A 43 21.25 -10.40 -8.48
N ALA A 44 22.38 -11.01 -8.86
CA ALA A 44 22.55 -11.68 -10.16
C ALA A 44 21.60 -12.88 -10.29
N ASP A 45 21.44 -13.67 -9.22
CA ASP A 45 20.54 -14.83 -9.17
C ASP A 45 19.08 -14.39 -9.33
N GLY A 46 18.68 -13.29 -8.67
CA GLY A 46 17.34 -12.72 -8.79
C GLY A 46 17.05 -12.15 -10.19
N GLU A 47 18.02 -11.46 -10.79
CA GLU A 47 17.91 -11.01 -12.18
C GLU A 47 17.79 -12.18 -13.16
N GLN A 48 18.61 -13.21 -12.97
CA GLN A 48 18.56 -14.42 -13.80
C GLN A 48 17.23 -15.15 -13.64
N SER A 49 16.71 -15.27 -12.42
CA SER A 49 15.40 -15.87 -12.13
C SER A 49 14.27 -15.11 -12.86
N PHE A 50 14.28 -13.78 -12.78
CA PHE A 50 13.34 -12.95 -13.54
C PHE A 50 13.48 -13.16 -15.06
N LYS A 51 14.71 -13.10 -15.60
CA LYS A 51 14.97 -13.30 -17.05
C LYS A 51 14.52 -14.67 -17.54
N ALA A 52 14.64 -15.71 -16.72
CA ALA A 52 14.20 -17.06 -17.05
C ALA A 52 12.68 -17.18 -17.20
N LEU A 53 11.89 -16.26 -16.63
CA LEU A 53 10.44 -16.22 -16.77
C LEU A 53 9.99 -15.53 -18.08
N LEU A 54 10.83 -14.68 -18.67
CA LEU A 54 10.46 -13.93 -19.86
C LEU A 54 10.16 -14.87 -21.04
N ASN A 55 9.04 -14.61 -21.74
CA ASN A 55 8.54 -15.41 -22.87
C ASN A 55 8.23 -16.89 -22.50
N GLN A 56 7.97 -17.16 -21.22
CA GLN A 56 7.63 -18.51 -20.73
C GLN A 56 6.20 -18.57 -20.20
N THR A 57 5.69 -19.79 -20.09
CA THR A 57 4.48 -20.06 -19.30
C THR A 57 4.85 -20.13 -17.82
N PHE A 58 4.18 -19.31 -17.02
CA PHE A 58 4.34 -19.31 -15.57
C PHE A 58 3.66 -20.56 -14.99
N ASP A 59 4.47 -21.44 -14.42
CA ASP A 59 3.97 -22.68 -13.82
C ASP A 59 3.25 -22.42 -12.49
N LEU A 60 1.98 -22.83 -12.43
CA LEU A 60 1.16 -22.72 -11.22
C LEU A 60 0.09 -23.82 -11.23
N ASP A 61 0.14 -24.72 -10.27
CA ASP A 61 -0.69 -25.92 -10.15
C ASP A 61 -2.13 -25.68 -9.66
N GLN A 62 -2.83 -24.76 -10.27
CA GLN A 62 -4.23 -24.43 -9.96
C GLN A 62 -5.17 -24.77 -11.13
N PRO A 63 -6.50 -24.84 -10.91
CA PRO A 63 -7.45 -25.04 -12.00
C PRO A 63 -7.28 -23.99 -13.10
N SER A 64 -7.14 -24.42 -14.35
CA SER A 64 -6.94 -23.52 -15.49
C SER A 64 -7.49 -24.14 -16.78
N ASN A 65 -7.86 -23.28 -17.75
CA ASN A 65 -8.40 -23.68 -19.05
C ASN A 65 -7.81 -22.89 -20.22
N GLY A 66 -6.60 -22.35 -20.06
CA GLY A 66 -5.91 -21.58 -21.08
C GLY A 66 -4.82 -20.70 -20.48
N LEU A 67 -4.36 -19.73 -21.25
CA LEU A 67 -3.29 -18.81 -20.86
C LEU A 67 -3.70 -17.36 -21.13
N VAL A 68 -3.33 -16.46 -20.21
CA VAL A 68 -3.45 -15.00 -20.30
C VAL A 68 -2.13 -14.34 -19.99
N GLY A 69 -2.01 -13.03 -20.22
CA GLY A 69 -0.84 -12.22 -19.91
C GLY A 69 -0.38 -11.44 -21.13
N GLN A 70 -0.40 -10.11 -21.00
CA GLN A 70 0.01 -9.15 -22.06
C GLN A 70 0.82 -8.01 -21.42
N GLU A 71 1.58 -8.30 -20.37
CA GLU A 71 2.36 -7.30 -19.67
C GLU A 71 3.44 -6.72 -20.55
N HIS A 72 3.52 -5.41 -20.56
CA HIS A 72 4.53 -4.65 -21.27
C HIS A 72 5.31 -3.79 -20.27
N SER A 73 6.62 -3.95 -20.27
CA SER A 73 7.48 -3.16 -19.38
C SER A 73 7.41 -1.68 -19.72
N PRO A 74 7.25 -0.78 -18.73
CA PRO A 74 7.41 0.66 -18.93
C PRO A 74 8.79 1.06 -19.46
N PHE A 75 9.76 0.16 -19.39
CA PHE A 75 11.09 0.31 -19.98
C PHE A 75 11.16 -0.12 -21.45
N GLY A 76 10.03 -0.49 -22.10
CA GLY A 76 9.91 -0.56 -23.55
C GLY A 76 9.97 -1.95 -24.18
N PHE A 77 9.67 -3.04 -23.46
CA PHE A 77 9.60 -4.38 -24.04
C PHE A 77 8.44 -5.21 -23.46
N ALA A 78 7.96 -6.19 -24.21
CA ALA A 78 6.95 -7.13 -23.74
C ALA A 78 7.59 -8.19 -22.84
N LEU A 79 7.00 -8.51 -21.69
CA LEU A 79 7.49 -9.57 -20.81
C LEU A 79 7.27 -10.95 -21.44
N GLY A 80 6.19 -11.12 -22.20
CA GLY A 80 5.85 -12.40 -22.84
C GLY A 80 5.49 -13.52 -21.86
N VAL A 81 5.36 -13.24 -20.58
CA VAL A 81 4.97 -14.23 -19.56
C VAL A 81 3.49 -14.56 -19.72
N ARG A 82 3.18 -15.87 -19.72
CA ARG A 82 1.80 -16.36 -19.86
C ARG A 82 1.38 -17.08 -18.60
N TYR A 83 0.28 -16.65 -18.01
CA TYR A 83 -0.25 -17.18 -16.75
C TYR A 83 -1.44 -18.10 -17.00
N PRO A 84 -1.69 -19.09 -16.11
CA PRO A 84 -2.90 -19.90 -16.18
C PRO A 84 -4.14 -19.01 -16.18
N LYS A 85 -4.96 -19.12 -17.25
CA LYS A 85 -6.30 -18.55 -17.28
C LYS A 85 -7.23 -19.43 -16.46
N THR A 86 -7.96 -18.83 -15.54
CA THR A 86 -8.86 -19.57 -14.67
C THR A 86 -10.27 -18.98 -14.74
N GLU A 87 -11.25 -19.83 -15.01
CA GLU A 87 -12.66 -19.42 -14.87
C GLU A 87 -13.02 -19.26 -13.39
N PRO A 88 -13.81 -18.25 -13.02
CA PRO A 88 -14.15 -17.99 -11.63
C PRO A 88 -14.78 -19.19 -10.90
N ASP A 89 -15.77 -19.84 -11.47
CA ASP A 89 -16.52 -20.89 -10.77
C ASP A 89 -15.68 -22.11 -10.36
N PRO A 90 -14.88 -22.74 -11.24
CA PRO A 90 -14.00 -23.84 -10.82
C PRO A 90 -12.91 -23.37 -9.85
N LEU A 91 -12.40 -22.14 -9.97
CA LEU A 91 -11.43 -21.60 -9.03
C LEU A 91 -12.03 -21.43 -7.63
N PHE A 92 -13.15 -20.74 -7.52
CA PHE A 92 -13.82 -20.53 -6.23
C PHE A 92 -14.30 -21.83 -5.60
N ALA A 93 -14.70 -22.82 -6.38
CA ALA A 93 -15.02 -24.16 -5.87
C ALA A 93 -13.78 -24.87 -5.29
N ALA A 94 -12.59 -24.70 -5.89
CA ALA A 94 -11.34 -25.24 -5.34
C ALA A 94 -10.94 -24.50 -4.05
N VAL A 95 -11.03 -23.18 -4.04
CA VAL A 95 -10.76 -22.34 -2.85
C VAL A 95 -11.70 -22.70 -1.70
N ALA A 96 -12.99 -22.87 -1.96
CA ALA A 96 -13.98 -23.24 -0.94
C ALA A 96 -13.68 -24.61 -0.31
N ARG A 97 -13.20 -25.57 -1.09
CA ARG A 97 -12.74 -26.87 -0.56
C ARG A 97 -11.51 -26.74 0.32
N ALA A 98 -10.52 -25.94 -0.12
CA ALA A 98 -9.28 -25.69 0.63
C ALA A 98 -9.54 -24.90 1.93
N GLN A 99 -10.51 -24.00 1.93
CA GLN A 99 -10.89 -23.16 3.06
C GLN A 99 -11.29 -23.98 4.30
N GLN A 100 -12.00 -25.09 4.15
CA GLN A 100 -12.53 -25.85 5.28
C GLN A 100 -11.43 -26.47 6.18
N PRO A 101 -10.42 -27.21 5.65
CA PRO A 101 -9.31 -27.71 6.46
C PRO A 101 -8.47 -26.56 7.03
N TRP A 102 -8.26 -25.48 6.25
CA TRP A 102 -7.52 -24.30 6.68
C TRP A 102 -8.16 -23.64 7.89
N GLN A 103 -9.47 -23.42 7.91
CA GLN A 103 -10.20 -22.88 9.05
C GLN A 103 -10.01 -23.72 10.33
N ARG A 104 -9.93 -25.04 10.21
CA ARG A 104 -9.75 -25.94 11.35
C ARG A 104 -8.32 -26.04 11.86
N ALA A 105 -7.33 -25.56 11.07
CA ALA A 105 -5.92 -25.59 11.45
C ALA A 105 -5.63 -24.75 12.70
N GLY A 106 -6.41 -23.69 12.92
CA GLY A 106 -6.32 -22.83 14.09
C GLY A 106 -5.25 -21.74 13.96
N ARG A 107 -5.32 -20.81 14.91
CA ARG A 107 -4.53 -19.57 14.85
C ARG A 107 -3.01 -19.78 14.78
N ASP A 108 -2.46 -20.76 15.49
CA ASP A 108 -1.01 -21.02 15.48
C ASP A 108 -0.53 -21.46 14.09
N ALA A 109 -1.34 -22.25 13.36
CA ALA A 109 -1.04 -22.64 11.98
C ALA A 109 -1.17 -21.45 11.03
N TRP A 110 -2.24 -20.66 11.13
CA TRP A 110 -2.43 -19.48 10.26
C TRP A 110 -1.27 -18.49 10.37
N ILE A 111 -0.88 -18.17 11.60
CA ILE A 111 0.23 -17.24 11.87
C ILE A 111 1.57 -17.84 11.44
N GLY A 112 1.86 -19.08 11.82
CA GLY A 112 3.14 -19.74 11.51
C GLY A 112 3.37 -19.90 10.01
N VAL A 113 2.34 -20.31 9.25
CA VAL A 113 2.41 -20.44 7.79
C VAL A 113 2.58 -19.06 7.13
N SER A 114 1.85 -18.04 7.59
CA SER A 114 1.98 -16.67 7.07
C SER A 114 3.39 -16.11 7.25
N LEU A 115 4.00 -16.34 8.42
CA LEU A 115 5.39 -15.93 8.70
C LEU A 115 6.41 -16.70 7.86
N GLU A 116 6.19 -17.99 7.61
CA GLU A 116 7.06 -18.78 6.72
C GLU A 116 6.99 -18.29 5.28
N ILE A 117 5.79 -17.94 4.79
CA ILE A 117 5.62 -17.32 3.47
C ILE A 117 6.43 -16.04 3.39
N LEU A 118 6.33 -15.15 4.39
CA LEU A 118 7.10 -13.90 4.41
C LEU A 118 8.62 -14.15 4.39
N GLN A 119 9.11 -15.11 5.17
CA GLN A 119 10.53 -15.44 5.16
C GLN A 119 11.01 -15.89 3.77
N ARG A 120 10.19 -16.65 3.04
CA ARG A 120 10.52 -17.09 1.69
C ARG A 120 10.42 -15.97 0.66
N LEU A 121 9.45 -15.08 0.81
CA LEU A 121 9.35 -13.88 -0.01
C LEU A 121 10.58 -12.97 0.18
N ASN A 122 11.10 -12.85 1.40
CA ASN A 122 12.32 -12.09 1.64
C ASN A 122 13.55 -12.69 0.93
N ARG A 123 13.66 -14.01 0.88
CA ARG A 123 14.73 -14.67 0.10
C ARG A 123 14.59 -14.43 -1.40
N ALA A 124 13.38 -14.23 -1.90
CA ALA A 124 13.08 -13.93 -3.30
C ALA A 124 13.05 -12.42 -3.60
N SER A 125 13.51 -11.54 -2.68
CA SER A 125 13.38 -10.08 -2.81
C SER A 125 13.98 -9.53 -4.09
N PHE A 126 15.07 -10.08 -4.62
CA PHE A 126 15.66 -9.64 -5.89
C PHE A 126 14.81 -10.06 -7.11
N GLU A 127 14.32 -11.31 -7.16
CA GLU A 127 13.39 -11.76 -8.21
C GLU A 127 12.12 -10.90 -8.22
N ILE A 128 11.58 -10.61 -7.05
CA ILE A 128 10.42 -9.72 -6.87
C ILE A 128 10.77 -8.30 -7.33
N ALA A 129 11.94 -7.76 -6.97
CA ALA A 129 12.37 -6.43 -7.36
C ALA A 129 12.44 -6.26 -8.89
N TYR A 130 13.06 -7.19 -9.60
CA TYR A 130 13.10 -7.14 -11.07
C TYR A 130 11.69 -7.28 -11.67
N SER A 131 10.84 -8.13 -11.10
CA SER A 131 9.46 -8.25 -11.56
C SER A 131 8.65 -6.97 -11.33
N VAL A 132 8.81 -6.32 -10.18
CA VAL A 132 8.19 -5.01 -9.87
C VAL A 132 8.74 -3.93 -10.79
N MET A 133 10.06 -3.81 -10.93
CA MET A 133 10.69 -2.85 -11.84
C MET A 133 10.05 -2.92 -13.23
N HIS A 134 10.00 -4.11 -13.82
CA HIS A 134 9.58 -4.31 -15.20
C HIS A 134 8.06 -4.36 -15.42
N THR A 135 7.26 -4.40 -14.38
CA THR A 135 5.80 -4.29 -14.51
C THR A 135 5.25 -2.94 -14.10
N THR A 136 5.97 -2.20 -13.26
CA THR A 136 5.48 -0.94 -12.69
C THR A 136 6.21 0.30 -13.22
N GLY A 137 7.46 0.17 -13.65
CA GLY A 137 8.33 1.28 -14.01
C GLY A 137 9.13 1.86 -12.84
N GLN A 138 9.04 1.30 -11.64
CA GLN A 138 9.91 1.71 -10.53
C GLN A 138 11.38 1.49 -10.90
N ALA A 139 12.27 2.42 -10.54
CA ALA A 139 13.70 2.20 -10.62
C ALA A 139 14.11 1.07 -9.67
N PHE A 140 15.21 0.36 -9.97
CA PHE A 140 15.57 -0.88 -9.28
C PHE A 140 15.61 -0.74 -7.74
N MET A 141 16.25 0.31 -7.23
CA MET A 141 16.35 0.53 -5.78
C MET A 141 14.96 0.65 -5.13
N MET A 142 14.07 1.42 -5.74
CA MET A 142 12.70 1.56 -5.24
C MET A 142 11.91 0.26 -5.39
N ALA A 143 12.04 -0.44 -6.51
CA ALA A 143 11.40 -1.73 -6.74
C ALA A 143 11.84 -2.78 -5.71
N PHE A 144 13.13 -2.77 -5.33
CA PHE A 144 13.66 -3.62 -4.27
C PHE A 144 13.09 -3.25 -2.90
N GLN A 145 13.18 -1.98 -2.50
CA GLN A 145 12.72 -1.50 -1.19
C GLN A 145 11.20 -1.62 -1.04
N ALA A 146 10.45 -0.96 -1.90
CA ALA A 146 9.00 -0.92 -1.81
C ALA A 146 8.35 -2.25 -2.21
N GLY A 147 8.86 -2.92 -3.26
CA GLY A 147 8.32 -4.21 -3.73
C GLY A 147 8.68 -5.39 -2.84
N GLY A 148 9.80 -5.32 -2.12
CA GLY A 148 10.34 -6.35 -1.23
C GLY A 148 10.19 -5.98 0.26
N PRO A 149 11.28 -5.55 0.94
CA PRO A 149 11.31 -5.36 2.40
C PRO A 149 10.16 -4.52 2.98
N HIS A 150 9.82 -3.37 2.40
CA HIS A 150 8.76 -2.51 2.96
C HIS A 150 7.36 -3.15 2.80
N ALA A 151 7.11 -3.86 1.68
CA ALA A 151 5.88 -4.63 1.50
C ALA A 151 5.80 -5.79 2.52
N GLN A 152 6.92 -6.45 2.77
CA GLN A 152 7.02 -7.55 3.75
C GLN A 152 6.82 -7.03 5.18
N ASP A 153 7.33 -5.86 5.52
CA ASP A 153 7.09 -5.22 6.81
C ASP A 153 5.61 -4.90 7.03
N ARG A 154 4.90 -4.37 6.01
CA ARG A 154 3.44 -4.15 6.08
C ARG A 154 2.67 -5.47 6.24
N ALA A 155 3.11 -6.54 5.59
CA ALA A 155 2.53 -7.87 5.79
C ALA A 155 2.77 -8.39 7.22
N LEU A 156 3.98 -8.22 7.75
CA LEU A 156 4.32 -8.64 9.11
C LEU A 156 3.53 -7.84 10.15
N GLU A 157 3.34 -6.55 9.93
CA GLU A 157 2.46 -5.70 10.74
C GLU A 157 1.03 -6.23 10.77
N ALA A 158 0.48 -6.64 9.60
CA ALA A 158 -0.85 -7.24 9.52
C ALA A 158 -0.94 -8.58 10.28
N ILE A 159 0.09 -9.44 10.18
CA ILE A 159 0.16 -10.70 10.92
C ILE A 159 0.24 -10.44 12.43
N ALA A 160 1.06 -9.48 12.87
CA ALA A 160 1.18 -9.11 14.28
C ALA A 160 -0.14 -8.55 14.86
N CYS A 161 -0.81 -7.65 14.11
CA CYS A 161 -2.14 -7.16 14.45
C CYS A 161 -3.16 -8.30 14.56
N ALA A 162 -3.15 -9.25 13.62
CA ALA A 162 -4.06 -10.40 13.64
C ALA A 162 -3.80 -11.26 14.89
N TRP A 163 -2.53 -11.60 15.16
CA TRP A 163 -2.17 -12.36 16.34
C TRP A 163 -2.58 -11.68 17.63
N ASP A 164 -2.35 -10.37 17.77
CA ASP A 164 -2.75 -9.62 18.95
C ASP A 164 -4.26 -9.71 19.22
N GLN A 165 -5.08 -9.64 18.18
CA GLN A 165 -6.53 -9.79 18.33
C GLN A 165 -6.96 -11.24 18.62
N LEU A 166 -6.36 -12.22 17.95
CA LEU A 166 -6.70 -13.64 18.11
C LEU A 166 -6.29 -14.19 19.48
N ARG A 167 -5.13 -13.80 20.02
CA ARG A 167 -4.63 -14.28 21.34
C ARG A 167 -5.49 -13.81 22.51
N ARG A 168 -6.26 -12.73 22.36
CA ARG A 168 -7.15 -12.19 23.39
C ARG A 168 -8.42 -13.03 23.60
N ILE A 169 -8.69 -13.97 22.70
CA ILE A 169 -9.87 -14.84 22.73
C ILE A 169 -9.46 -16.18 23.33
N PRO A 170 -9.86 -16.50 24.59
CA PRO A 170 -9.59 -17.80 25.17
C PRO A 170 -10.39 -18.89 24.46
N ALA A 171 -9.84 -20.09 24.30
CA ALA A 171 -10.58 -21.23 23.76
C ALA A 171 -11.71 -21.67 24.71
N GLN A 172 -11.45 -21.58 26.03
CA GLN A 172 -12.38 -21.98 27.09
C GLN A 172 -12.35 -20.98 28.25
N ALA A 173 -13.47 -20.83 28.92
CA ALA A 173 -13.57 -20.10 30.17
C ALA A 173 -14.57 -20.77 31.12
N TYR A 174 -14.24 -20.83 32.39
CA TYR A 174 -15.16 -21.17 33.46
C TYR A 174 -15.75 -19.87 34.03
N TRP A 175 -17.08 -19.85 34.20
CA TRP A 175 -17.78 -18.70 34.74
C TRP A 175 -18.63 -19.14 35.91
N GLU A 176 -18.48 -18.47 37.02
CA GLU A 176 -19.24 -18.72 38.25
C GLU A 176 -19.80 -17.41 38.80
N LYS A 177 -21.08 -17.40 39.14
CA LYS A 177 -21.77 -16.25 39.71
C LYS A 177 -22.32 -16.60 41.08
N PRO A 178 -21.86 -15.91 42.14
CA PRO A 178 -22.43 -16.07 43.48
C PRO A 178 -23.94 -15.77 43.53
N GLN A 179 -24.70 -16.54 44.32
CA GLN A 179 -26.13 -16.37 44.49
C GLN A 179 -26.54 -16.17 45.98
N GLY A 180 -25.75 -15.44 46.74
CA GLY A 180 -25.97 -15.20 48.15
C GLY A 180 -25.90 -16.50 48.97
N LYS A 181 -27.05 -16.95 49.54
CA LYS A 181 -27.13 -18.19 50.33
C LYS A 181 -27.34 -19.45 49.47
N ASN A 182 -27.66 -19.29 48.20
CA ASN A 182 -27.85 -20.41 47.28
C ASN A 182 -26.51 -20.84 46.67
N PRO A 183 -26.40 -22.09 46.19
CA PRO A 183 -25.23 -22.51 45.40
C PRO A 183 -25.01 -21.57 44.22
N PRO A 184 -23.73 -21.27 43.88
CA PRO A 184 -23.44 -20.41 42.73
C PRO A 184 -23.92 -21.05 41.41
N LEU A 185 -24.22 -20.20 40.43
CA LEU A 185 -24.44 -20.65 39.06
C LEU A 185 -23.09 -20.80 38.37
N ALA A 186 -22.88 -21.94 37.71
CA ALA A 186 -21.62 -22.18 36.99
C ALA A 186 -21.88 -22.60 35.55
N MET A 187 -21.00 -22.12 34.65
CA MET A 187 -21.00 -22.48 33.22
C MET A 187 -19.59 -22.73 32.73
N GLU A 188 -19.44 -23.71 31.89
CA GLU A 188 -18.32 -23.80 30.96
C GLU A 188 -18.67 -23.12 29.65
N LYS A 189 -17.72 -22.34 29.13
CA LYS A 189 -17.85 -21.59 27.88
C LYS A 189 -16.74 -21.99 26.92
N HIS A 190 -17.06 -22.16 25.64
CA HIS A 190 -16.11 -22.38 24.58
C HIS A 190 -16.25 -21.26 23.55
N PHE A 191 -15.12 -20.77 23.04
CA PHE A 191 -15.08 -19.72 22.05
C PHE A 191 -14.34 -20.24 20.82
N THR A 192 -15.06 -20.26 19.70
CA THR A 192 -14.52 -20.71 18.42
C THR A 192 -14.31 -19.51 17.52
N ILE A 193 -13.06 -19.28 17.09
CA ILE A 193 -12.73 -18.28 16.07
C ILE A 193 -13.14 -18.85 14.71
N VAL A 194 -13.99 -18.11 13.98
CA VAL A 194 -14.53 -18.50 12.70
C VAL A 194 -14.11 -17.46 11.66
N PRO A 195 -13.20 -17.78 10.73
CA PRO A 195 -12.88 -16.93 9.58
C PRO A 195 -14.13 -16.54 8.79
N ARG A 196 -14.10 -15.40 8.12
CA ARG A 196 -15.24 -14.90 7.34
C ARG A 196 -15.53 -15.74 6.10
N GLY A 197 -14.46 -16.22 5.43
CA GLY A 197 -14.60 -16.99 4.20
C GLY A 197 -13.48 -16.68 3.20
N ILE A 198 -13.85 -16.33 1.96
CA ILE A 198 -12.89 -16.06 0.90
C ILE A 198 -12.62 -14.55 0.83
N GLY A 199 -11.34 -14.18 0.88
CA GLY A 199 -10.84 -12.86 0.57
C GLY A 199 -10.53 -12.70 -0.92
N LEU A 200 -10.84 -11.54 -1.48
CA LEU A 200 -10.49 -11.12 -2.83
C LEU A 200 -9.54 -9.92 -2.74
N VAL A 201 -8.28 -10.12 -3.11
CA VAL A 201 -7.27 -9.05 -3.15
C VAL A 201 -7.16 -8.54 -4.58
N LEU A 202 -7.55 -7.28 -4.79
CA LEU A 202 -7.51 -6.57 -6.08
C LEU A 202 -6.27 -5.68 -6.13
N GLY A 203 -5.21 -6.17 -6.77
CA GLY A 203 -3.92 -5.50 -6.86
C GLY A 203 -3.92 -4.31 -7.82
N CYS A 204 -3.16 -3.26 -7.48
CA CYS A 204 -2.92 -2.11 -8.34
C CYS A 204 -1.69 -2.31 -9.26
N CYS A 205 -1.50 -1.41 -10.24
CA CYS A 205 -0.41 -1.53 -11.20
C CYS A 205 0.89 -0.83 -10.77
N THR A 206 0.87 0.04 -9.78
CA THR A 206 2.04 0.84 -9.40
C THR A 206 2.79 0.28 -8.19
N PHE A 207 2.08 -0.35 -7.25
CA PHE A 207 2.62 -0.98 -6.05
C PHE A 207 1.99 -2.35 -5.80
N PRO A 208 2.17 -3.33 -6.71
CA PRO A 208 1.42 -4.60 -6.68
C PRO A 208 1.61 -5.37 -5.37
N THR A 209 2.82 -5.49 -4.86
CA THR A 209 3.12 -6.19 -3.60
C THR A 209 2.78 -5.34 -2.38
N TRP A 210 3.26 -4.09 -2.33
CA TRP A 210 3.11 -3.21 -1.17
C TRP A 210 1.64 -2.99 -0.76
N ASN A 211 0.77 -2.72 -1.73
CA ASN A 211 -0.65 -2.53 -1.46
C ASN A 211 -1.44 -3.83 -1.29
N SER A 212 -1.00 -4.95 -1.88
CA SER A 212 -1.73 -6.22 -1.76
C SER A 212 -1.37 -7.01 -0.50
N TYR A 213 -0.15 -6.91 0.00
CA TYR A 213 0.32 -7.73 1.12
C TYR A 213 -0.43 -7.48 2.43
N PRO A 214 -0.78 -6.26 2.83
CA PRO A 214 -1.58 -6.06 4.05
C PRO A 214 -2.86 -6.88 4.06
N GLY A 215 -3.67 -6.80 3.00
CA GLY A 215 -4.91 -7.56 2.88
C GLY A 215 -4.70 -9.07 2.77
N LEU A 216 -3.79 -9.49 1.90
CA LEU A 216 -3.43 -10.91 1.70
C LEU A 216 -3.03 -11.58 3.03
N PHE A 217 -2.12 -10.96 3.77
CA PHE A 217 -1.61 -11.53 5.02
C PHE A 217 -2.56 -11.36 6.19
N ALA A 218 -3.38 -10.30 6.23
CA ALA A 218 -4.46 -10.18 7.20
C ALA A 218 -5.51 -11.28 7.02
N ASP A 219 -5.85 -11.63 5.78
CA ASP A 219 -6.77 -12.72 5.48
C ASP A 219 -6.19 -14.08 5.88
N LEU A 220 -4.97 -14.39 5.46
CA LEU A 220 -4.31 -15.65 5.81
C LEU A 220 -4.14 -15.80 7.33
N ALA A 221 -3.64 -14.77 8.01
CA ALA A 221 -3.38 -14.77 9.45
C ALA A 221 -4.66 -14.89 10.29
N THR A 222 -5.82 -14.61 9.71
CA THR A 222 -7.14 -14.79 10.33
C THR A 222 -7.90 -16.01 9.81
N GLY A 223 -7.22 -16.90 9.07
CA GLY A 223 -7.72 -18.20 8.63
C GLY A 223 -8.63 -18.17 7.40
N ASN A 224 -8.65 -17.06 6.65
CA ASN A 224 -9.38 -16.95 5.39
C ASN A 224 -8.52 -17.47 4.22
N ALA A 225 -9.17 -18.05 3.21
CA ALA A 225 -8.53 -18.33 1.92
C ALA A 225 -8.57 -17.08 1.03
N VAL A 226 -7.63 -16.96 0.09
CA VAL A 226 -7.46 -15.73 -0.69
C VAL A 226 -7.38 -16.00 -2.19
N VAL A 227 -8.18 -15.26 -2.95
CA VAL A 227 -8.05 -15.13 -4.40
C VAL A 227 -7.34 -13.80 -4.68
N VAL A 228 -6.14 -13.89 -5.25
CA VAL A 228 -5.35 -12.73 -5.64
C VAL A 228 -5.62 -12.41 -7.11
N LYS A 229 -6.19 -11.25 -7.37
CA LYS A 229 -6.46 -10.75 -8.73
C LYS A 229 -5.56 -9.53 -8.99
N PRO A 230 -4.38 -9.71 -9.64
CA PRO A 230 -3.50 -8.62 -10.01
C PRO A 230 -4.14 -7.65 -11.01
N HIS A 231 -3.59 -6.45 -11.09
CA HIS A 231 -3.82 -5.60 -12.25
C HIS A 231 -3.21 -6.26 -13.50
N PRO A 232 -3.89 -6.25 -14.67
CA PRO A 232 -3.38 -6.95 -15.87
C PRO A 232 -2.03 -6.40 -16.40
N GLY A 233 -1.63 -5.20 -16.01
CA GLY A 233 -0.30 -4.65 -16.33
C GLY A 233 0.79 -4.96 -15.30
N ALA A 234 0.47 -5.66 -14.17
CA ALA A 234 1.43 -5.99 -13.12
C ALA A 234 1.05 -7.31 -12.44
N ILE A 235 1.06 -8.40 -13.21
CA ILE A 235 0.69 -9.75 -12.74
C ILE A 235 1.88 -10.44 -12.08
N LEU A 236 3.06 -10.35 -12.68
CA LEU A 236 4.23 -11.17 -12.34
C LEU A 236 4.62 -11.10 -10.86
N PRO A 237 4.70 -9.93 -10.18
CA PRO A 237 5.08 -9.86 -8.77
C PRO A 237 4.14 -10.65 -7.85
N LEU A 238 2.83 -10.58 -8.12
CA LEU A 238 1.83 -11.31 -7.35
C LEU A 238 1.74 -12.79 -7.75
N ALA A 239 2.05 -13.15 -9.00
CA ALA A 239 2.17 -14.54 -9.42
C ALA A 239 3.33 -15.25 -8.69
N ILE A 240 4.50 -14.60 -8.56
CA ILE A 240 5.63 -15.09 -7.77
C ILE A 240 5.22 -15.26 -6.29
N THR A 241 4.52 -14.26 -5.73
CA THR A 241 4.00 -14.31 -4.37
C THR A 241 3.08 -15.52 -4.15
N VAL A 242 2.12 -15.73 -5.05
CA VAL A 242 1.18 -16.86 -4.98
C VAL A 242 1.91 -18.19 -5.12
N ARG A 243 2.88 -18.32 -6.03
CA ARG A 243 3.71 -19.54 -6.18
C ARG A 243 4.38 -19.88 -4.86
N ILE A 244 5.08 -18.93 -4.24
CA ILE A 244 5.79 -19.13 -2.96
C ILE A 244 4.80 -19.48 -1.84
N ALA A 245 3.66 -18.83 -1.76
CA ALA A 245 2.64 -19.13 -0.77
C ALA A 245 2.09 -20.56 -0.91
N ARG A 246 1.82 -21.00 -2.15
CA ARG A 246 1.35 -22.37 -2.45
C ARG A 246 2.38 -23.42 -2.08
N ASP A 247 3.67 -23.17 -2.31
CA ASP A 247 4.73 -24.10 -1.93
C ASP A 247 4.80 -24.28 -0.42
N VAL A 248 4.75 -23.19 0.35
CA VAL A 248 4.72 -23.25 1.83
C VAL A 248 3.49 -23.99 2.33
N LEU A 249 2.30 -23.71 1.77
CA LEU A 249 1.06 -24.39 2.15
C LEU A 249 1.17 -25.89 1.93
N ARG A 250 1.67 -26.31 0.77
CA ARG A 250 1.87 -27.74 0.42
C ARG A 250 2.82 -28.42 1.38
N GLU A 251 3.98 -27.81 1.64
CA GLU A 251 4.98 -28.34 2.58
C GLU A 251 4.47 -28.41 4.03
N ALA A 252 3.59 -27.48 4.41
CA ALA A 252 2.93 -27.48 5.71
C ALA A 252 1.74 -28.47 5.78
N GLY A 253 1.43 -29.19 4.70
CA GLY A 253 0.35 -30.19 4.65
C GLY A 253 -1.04 -29.61 4.40
N PHE A 254 -1.14 -28.38 3.89
CA PHE A 254 -2.41 -27.73 3.52
C PHE A 254 -2.64 -27.75 2.00
N ASP A 255 -3.91 -27.68 1.60
CA ASP A 255 -4.25 -27.51 0.19
C ASP A 255 -3.73 -26.15 -0.33
N PRO A 256 -2.87 -26.11 -1.36
CA PRO A 256 -2.33 -24.89 -1.90
C PRO A 256 -3.42 -23.94 -2.46
N ASN A 257 -4.63 -24.42 -2.73
CA ASN A 257 -5.75 -23.58 -3.16
C ASN A 257 -6.31 -22.66 -2.06
N VAL A 258 -5.74 -22.67 -0.86
CA VAL A 258 -5.93 -21.59 0.13
C VAL A 258 -5.47 -20.23 -0.44
N VAL A 259 -4.45 -20.21 -1.32
CA VAL A 259 -4.02 -19.00 -2.05
C VAL A 259 -4.01 -19.30 -3.55
N THR A 260 -4.75 -18.53 -4.32
CA THR A 260 -4.87 -18.71 -5.78
C THR A 260 -4.68 -17.41 -6.54
N LEU A 261 -4.24 -17.51 -7.79
CA LEU A 261 -4.07 -16.39 -8.72
C LEU A 261 -5.24 -16.36 -9.70
N LEU A 262 -5.85 -15.18 -9.89
CA LEU A 262 -6.82 -14.94 -10.96
C LEU A 262 -6.24 -13.88 -11.90
N ALA A 263 -5.41 -14.33 -12.83
CA ALA A 263 -4.81 -13.47 -13.86
C ALA A 263 -5.82 -13.22 -15.00
N THR A 264 -5.79 -12.00 -15.54
CA THR A 264 -6.72 -11.56 -16.61
C THR A 264 -5.99 -10.72 -17.65
N ASP A 265 -6.53 -10.69 -18.85
CA ASP A 265 -6.15 -9.72 -19.87
C ASP A 265 -6.84 -8.35 -19.62
N PRO A 266 -6.35 -7.25 -20.24
CA PRO A 266 -6.88 -5.90 -20.02
C PRO A 266 -8.37 -5.72 -20.36
N ASP A 267 -8.90 -6.50 -21.30
CA ASP A 267 -10.25 -6.33 -21.84
C ASP A 267 -11.36 -6.93 -20.95
N ASP A 268 -11.02 -7.56 -19.83
CA ASP A 268 -12.00 -8.18 -18.90
C ASP A 268 -12.66 -7.13 -17.96
N GLY A 269 -13.12 -6.01 -18.50
CA GLY A 269 -13.58 -4.84 -17.73
C GLY A 269 -14.75 -5.06 -16.76
N THR A 270 -15.58 -6.10 -16.94
CA THR A 270 -16.69 -6.43 -16.04
C THR A 270 -16.36 -7.52 -15.01
N LEU A 271 -15.26 -8.22 -15.19
CA LEU A 271 -14.91 -9.37 -14.32
C LEU A 271 -14.71 -8.95 -12.85
N VAL A 272 -14.08 -7.82 -12.58
CA VAL A 272 -13.90 -7.32 -11.20
C VAL A 272 -15.26 -7.15 -10.51
N GLN A 273 -16.26 -6.63 -11.22
CA GLN A 273 -17.61 -6.44 -10.69
C GLN A 273 -18.28 -7.79 -10.40
N GLN A 274 -18.15 -8.74 -11.32
CA GLN A 274 -18.69 -10.09 -11.14
C GLN A 274 -18.05 -10.82 -9.96
N LEU A 275 -16.72 -10.73 -9.82
CA LEU A 275 -15.99 -11.33 -8.69
C LEU A 275 -16.37 -10.68 -7.35
N ALA A 276 -16.42 -9.35 -7.32
CA ALA A 276 -16.68 -8.60 -6.10
C ALA A 276 -18.09 -8.81 -5.53
N THR A 277 -19.07 -9.14 -6.37
CA THR A 277 -20.46 -9.40 -5.97
C THR A 277 -20.79 -10.88 -5.74
N ARG A 278 -19.80 -11.77 -5.84
CA ARG A 278 -20.01 -13.20 -5.56
C ARG A 278 -20.43 -13.42 -4.11
N PRO A 279 -21.42 -14.29 -3.84
CA PRO A 279 -21.87 -14.59 -2.47
C PRO A 279 -20.80 -15.23 -1.58
N ASP A 280 -19.84 -15.94 -2.16
CA ASP A 280 -18.72 -16.61 -1.48
C ASP A 280 -17.56 -15.66 -1.14
N VAL A 281 -17.46 -14.49 -1.79
CA VAL A 281 -16.51 -13.42 -1.44
C VAL A 281 -17.02 -12.67 -0.21
N ARG A 282 -16.24 -12.70 0.87
CA ARG A 282 -16.62 -12.14 2.17
C ARG A 282 -15.71 -10.98 2.62
N LEU A 283 -14.56 -10.83 2.00
CA LEU A 283 -13.57 -9.80 2.25
C LEU A 283 -13.05 -9.30 0.90
N ILE A 284 -12.88 -7.99 0.75
CA ILE A 284 -12.30 -7.39 -0.45
C ILE A 284 -11.26 -6.36 0.00
N ASP A 285 -10.05 -6.50 -0.50
CA ASP A 285 -8.97 -5.52 -0.36
C ASP A 285 -8.69 -4.91 -1.74
N PHE A 286 -8.82 -3.61 -1.85
CA PHE A 286 -8.73 -2.88 -3.12
C PHE A 286 -7.84 -1.64 -2.98
N THR A 287 -6.91 -1.47 -3.92
CA THR A 287 -6.19 -0.23 -4.15
C THR A 287 -6.34 0.18 -5.60
N GLY A 288 -6.76 1.43 -5.86
CA GLY A 288 -6.94 1.92 -7.22
C GLY A 288 -7.76 3.21 -7.35
N SER A 289 -8.45 3.37 -8.47
CA SER A 289 -9.20 4.60 -8.75
C SER A 289 -10.39 4.80 -7.80
N THR A 290 -10.70 6.06 -7.50
CA THR A 290 -11.89 6.46 -6.73
C THR A 290 -13.18 5.91 -7.35
N HIS A 291 -13.28 5.87 -8.69
CA HIS A 291 -14.44 5.33 -9.37
C HIS A 291 -14.70 3.86 -9.01
N ASN A 292 -13.68 3.02 -9.12
CA ASN A 292 -13.79 1.59 -8.83
C ASN A 292 -13.97 1.32 -7.33
N GLY A 293 -13.23 2.02 -6.46
CA GLY A 293 -13.37 1.87 -5.01
C GLY A 293 -14.79 2.25 -4.54
N ASN A 294 -15.32 3.38 -5.00
CA ASN A 294 -16.70 3.78 -4.68
C ASN A 294 -17.76 2.82 -5.24
N TRP A 295 -17.48 2.18 -6.37
CA TRP A 295 -18.35 1.15 -6.91
C TRP A 295 -18.37 -0.08 -5.99
N LEU A 296 -17.19 -0.56 -5.56
CA LEU A 296 -17.05 -1.70 -4.65
C LEU A 296 -17.77 -1.46 -3.32
N GLU A 297 -17.54 -0.30 -2.69
CA GLU A 297 -18.17 0.07 -1.42
C GLU A 297 -19.71 0.08 -1.50
N ARG A 298 -20.27 0.45 -2.64
CA ARG A 298 -21.73 0.48 -2.84
C ARG A 298 -22.35 -0.84 -3.24
N ASN A 299 -21.63 -1.70 -3.95
CA ASN A 299 -22.22 -2.87 -4.60
C ASN A 299 -21.81 -4.21 -3.99
N ALA A 300 -20.65 -4.32 -3.35
CA ALA A 300 -20.19 -5.56 -2.73
C ALA A 300 -20.73 -5.71 -1.28
N THR A 301 -22.03 -5.58 -1.10
CA THR A 301 -22.71 -5.50 0.22
C THR A 301 -22.63 -6.78 1.06
N GLN A 302 -22.30 -7.92 0.48
CA GLN A 302 -22.10 -9.21 1.16
C GLN A 302 -20.72 -9.36 1.78
N ALA A 303 -19.76 -8.46 1.44
CA ALA A 303 -18.37 -8.48 1.89
C ALA A 303 -18.03 -7.27 2.78
N HIS A 304 -17.01 -7.43 3.61
CA HIS A 304 -16.31 -6.28 4.17
C HIS A 304 -15.31 -5.79 3.13
N VAL A 305 -15.45 -4.53 2.73
CA VAL A 305 -14.64 -3.91 1.67
C VAL A 305 -13.66 -2.93 2.30
N TYR A 306 -12.37 -3.14 2.06
CA TYR A 306 -11.28 -2.24 2.45
C TYR A 306 -10.73 -1.59 1.19
N THR A 307 -10.75 -0.25 1.16
CA THR A 307 -10.35 0.50 -0.03
C THR A 307 -9.28 1.53 0.29
N GLU A 308 -8.32 1.64 -0.61
CA GLU A 308 -7.45 2.78 -0.79
C GLU A 308 -7.67 3.32 -2.20
N LYS A 309 -8.05 4.60 -2.29
CA LYS A 309 -8.48 5.27 -3.53
C LYS A 309 -7.58 6.45 -3.83
N ALA A 310 -7.85 7.16 -4.92
CA ALA A 310 -7.18 8.40 -5.27
C ALA A 310 -7.30 9.45 -4.15
N GLY A 311 -6.26 10.25 -3.97
CA GLY A 311 -6.22 11.32 -3.00
C GLY A 311 -5.50 12.56 -3.52
N VAL A 312 -5.85 13.72 -2.97
CA VAL A 312 -5.23 15.03 -3.25
C VAL A 312 -4.31 15.36 -2.09
N ASN A 313 -3.04 14.94 -2.16
CA ASN A 313 -2.08 15.21 -1.10
C ASN A 313 -1.52 16.63 -1.17
N GLN A 314 -1.19 17.23 -0.03
CA GLN A 314 -1.03 18.64 0.08
C GLN A 314 0.16 19.07 0.92
N ILE A 315 0.77 20.18 0.55
CA ILE A 315 1.81 20.88 1.30
C ILE A 315 1.35 22.32 1.53
N VAL A 316 1.52 22.85 2.75
CA VAL A 316 1.31 24.26 3.09
C VAL A 316 2.65 24.83 3.53
N ILE A 317 3.07 25.96 2.95
CA ILE A 317 4.29 26.66 3.33
C ILE A 317 3.91 28.02 3.90
N ASP A 318 4.06 28.16 5.23
CA ASP A 318 3.87 29.42 5.98
C ASP A 318 5.21 30.14 6.21
N SER A 319 6.16 29.38 6.71
CA SER A 319 7.51 29.88 6.97
C SER A 319 8.52 28.74 6.98
N VAL A 320 9.77 29.04 6.65
CA VAL A 320 10.89 28.10 6.69
C VAL A 320 12.16 28.82 7.07
N ASP A 321 13.03 28.21 7.85
CA ASP A 321 14.35 28.80 8.14
C ASP A 321 15.25 28.76 6.89
N ASP A 322 15.34 27.60 6.23
CA ASP A 322 16.09 27.37 4.99
C ASP A 322 15.17 26.90 3.87
N ILE A 323 14.83 27.81 2.95
CA ILE A 323 14.00 27.48 1.76
C ILE A 323 14.68 26.42 0.87
N LYS A 324 16.01 26.39 0.80
CA LYS A 324 16.71 25.40 -0.02
C LYS A 324 16.60 24.00 0.56
N ALA A 325 16.59 23.86 1.88
CA ALA A 325 16.36 22.56 2.54
C ALA A 325 14.93 22.06 2.32
N ALA A 326 13.93 22.91 2.51
CA ALA A 326 12.51 22.59 2.25
C ALA A 326 12.29 22.27 0.77
N ALA A 327 12.76 23.10 -0.15
CA ALA A 327 12.62 22.89 -1.59
C ALA A 327 13.27 21.57 -2.07
N ARG A 328 14.44 21.19 -1.54
CA ARG A 328 15.06 19.88 -1.84
C ARG A 328 14.20 18.71 -1.39
N ASN A 329 13.61 18.80 -0.20
CA ASN A 329 12.73 17.76 0.33
C ASN A 329 11.45 17.63 -0.52
N ILE A 330 10.83 18.75 -0.87
CA ILE A 330 9.66 18.80 -1.75
C ILE A 330 10.03 18.25 -3.14
N ALA A 331 11.13 18.69 -3.74
CA ALA A 331 11.59 18.24 -5.05
C ALA A 331 11.79 16.71 -5.12
N PHE A 332 12.37 16.12 -4.08
CA PHE A 332 12.51 14.66 -3.99
C PHE A 332 11.14 13.98 -3.93
N SER A 333 10.22 14.48 -3.12
CA SER A 333 8.86 13.92 -2.98
C SER A 333 8.05 14.02 -4.28
N LEU A 334 8.29 15.06 -5.11
CA LEU A 334 7.65 15.22 -6.42
C LEU A 334 8.28 14.33 -7.50
N ALA A 335 9.60 14.09 -7.43
CA ALA A 335 10.34 13.35 -8.45
C ALA A 335 10.32 11.83 -8.23
N LEU A 336 10.29 11.37 -7.00
CA LEU A 336 10.34 9.94 -6.67
C LEU A 336 9.25 9.17 -7.41
N TYR A 337 9.68 8.19 -8.20
CA TYR A 337 8.83 7.34 -9.01
C TYR A 337 7.84 8.11 -9.90
N SER A 338 8.27 9.25 -10.46
CA SER A 338 7.41 10.12 -11.30
C SER A 338 6.10 10.52 -10.61
N GLY A 339 6.09 10.70 -9.28
CA GLY A 339 4.87 11.02 -8.54
C GLY A 339 3.77 9.95 -8.63
N GLN A 340 4.05 8.73 -9.07
CA GLN A 340 3.09 7.63 -9.22
C GLN A 340 2.84 6.89 -7.90
N MET A 341 2.70 7.65 -6.82
CA MET A 341 2.45 7.17 -5.46
C MET A 341 1.14 7.76 -4.93
N CYS A 342 0.36 6.95 -4.22
CA CYS A 342 -0.86 7.41 -3.54
C CYS A 342 -0.60 8.52 -2.50
N THR A 343 0.64 8.65 -2.02
CA THR A 343 1.10 9.64 -1.04
C THR A 343 1.86 10.81 -1.66
N ALA A 344 2.07 10.84 -2.99
CA ALA A 344 2.81 11.92 -3.64
C ALA A 344 2.10 13.27 -3.46
N PRO A 345 2.81 14.34 -3.04
CA PRO A 345 2.21 15.66 -2.90
C PRO A 345 1.85 16.22 -4.29
N GLN A 346 0.68 16.85 -4.38
CA GLN A 346 0.19 17.49 -5.61
C GLN A 346 0.04 18.99 -5.43
N ASN A 347 -0.65 19.44 -4.36
CA ASN A 347 -0.95 20.85 -4.13
C ASN A 347 0.05 21.44 -3.13
N ILE A 348 0.69 22.55 -3.51
CA ILE A 348 1.64 23.29 -2.67
C ILE A 348 1.08 24.70 -2.50
N TYR A 349 0.51 24.98 -1.35
CA TYR A 349 -0.08 26.28 -1.03
C TYR A 349 0.97 27.23 -0.47
N VAL A 350 1.03 28.42 -1.03
CA VAL A 350 1.91 29.50 -0.62
C VAL A 350 1.11 30.82 -0.53
N PRO A 351 1.17 31.56 0.56
CA PRO A 351 0.51 32.85 0.65
C PRO A 351 1.01 33.84 -0.41
N ARG A 352 0.09 34.62 -0.98
CA ARG A 352 0.35 35.63 -2.01
C ARG A 352 1.36 36.68 -1.54
N ASN A 353 1.31 37.01 -0.25
CA ASN A 353 2.25 37.95 0.38
C ASN A 353 3.63 37.37 0.67
N GLY A 354 3.84 36.10 0.27
CA GLY A 354 5.09 35.39 0.52
C GLY A 354 5.16 34.73 1.89
N ILE A 355 6.34 34.22 2.21
CA ILE A 355 6.63 33.48 3.44
C ILE A 355 7.80 34.10 4.18
N ARG A 356 7.88 33.88 5.49
CA ARG A 356 9.04 34.29 6.31
C ARG A 356 10.14 33.22 6.22
N THR A 357 11.39 33.70 6.19
CA THR A 357 12.59 32.86 6.30
C THR A 357 13.54 33.46 7.33
N ALA A 358 14.64 32.76 7.66
CA ALA A 358 15.68 33.30 8.52
C ALA A 358 16.32 34.59 7.94
N ASP A 359 16.41 34.72 6.62
CA ASP A 359 17.04 35.84 5.90
C ASP A 359 16.05 36.95 5.51
N GLY A 360 14.76 36.83 5.86
CA GLY A 360 13.73 37.82 5.53
C GLY A 360 12.48 37.20 4.91
N THR A 361 11.80 37.91 4.01
CA THR A 361 10.58 37.45 3.35
C THR A 361 10.88 37.07 1.90
N LEU A 362 10.40 35.90 1.48
CA LEU A 362 10.38 35.48 0.07
C LEU A 362 8.95 35.66 -0.47
N SER A 363 8.83 36.24 -1.65
CA SER A 363 7.57 36.33 -2.39
C SER A 363 7.05 34.96 -2.83
N PHE A 364 5.79 34.88 -3.18
CA PHE A 364 5.18 33.68 -3.78
C PHE A 364 6.00 33.15 -4.98
N ASP A 365 6.43 34.06 -5.86
CA ASP A 365 7.16 33.70 -7.08
C ASP A 365 8.58 33.17 -6.74
N GLU A 366 9.26 33.75 -5.75
CA GLU A 366 10.57 33.25 -5.29
C GLU A 366 10.46 31.86 -4.66
N VAL A 367 9.40 31.56 -3.92
CA VAL A 367 9.16 30.22 -3.37
C VAL A 367 8.91 29.22 -4.50
N GLY A 368 8.04 29.55 -5.46
CA GLY A 368 7.79 28.72 -6.63
C GLY A 368 9.06 28.45 -7.45
N GLN A 369 9.88 29.48 -7.64
CA GLN A 369 11.16 29.38 -8.34
C GLN A 369 12.15 28.49 -7.57
N ALA A 370 12.24 28.61 -6.25
CA ALA A 370 13.12 27.78 -5.42
C ALA A 370 12.77 26.28 -5.52
N ILE A 371 11.48 25.95 -5.57
CA ILE A 371 11.01 24.56 -5.76
C ILE A 371 11.35 24.08 -7.19
N ALA A 372 11.10 24.90 -8.22
CA ALA A 372 11.42 24.59 -9.60
C ALA A 372 12.91 24.33 -9.81
N GLU A 373 13.77 25.19 -9.27
CA GLU A 373 15.23 25.04 -9.31
C GLU A 373 15.71 23.79 -8.58
N ALA A 374 15.10 23.44 -7.46
CA ALA A 374 15.43 22.21 -6.73
C ALA A 374 15.07 20.96 -7.55
N VAL A 375 13.90 20.93 -8.21
CA VAL A 375 13.51 19.83 -9.13
C VAL A 375 14.47 19.78 -10.31
N GLN A 376 14.75 20.90 -10.96
CA GLN A 376 15.66 20.98 -12.10
C GLN A 376 17.07 20.50 -11.74
N LYS A 377 17.58 20.90 -10.58
CA LYS A 377 18.89 20.46 -10.08
C LYS A 377 18.90 18.96 -9.81
N LEU A 378 17.85 18.42 -9.22
CA LEU A 378 17.70 16.99 -8.92
C LEU A 378 17.66 16.13 -10.20
N THR A 379 17.10 16.67 -11.28
CA THR A 379 16.91 15.99 -12.55
C THR A 379 17.92 16.38 -13.65
N SER A 380 18.92 17.21 -13.32
CA SER A 380 19.90 17.74 -14.29
C SER A 380 20.86 16.69 -14.87
N ASP A 381 21.20 15.67 -14.08
CA ASP A 381 21.99 14.52 -14.52
C ASP A 381 21.03 13.39 -14.89
N SER A 382 20.77 13.21 -16.19
CA SER A 382 19.79 12.23 -16.66
C SER A 382 20.08 10.81 -16.20
N ALA A 383 21.34 10.40 -16.09
CA ALA A 383 21.72 9.05 -15.67
C ALA A 383 21.35 8.79 -14.19
N LYS A 384 21.47 9.82 -13.34
CA LYS A 384 21.04 9.72 -11.93
C LYS A 384 19.54 9.96 -11.75
N ALA A 385 18.98 10.85 -12.56
CA ALA A 385 17.55 11.18 -12.50
C ALA A 385 16.68 9.95 -12.76
N VAL A 386 17.01 9.12 -13.77
CA VAL A 386 16.22 7.93 -14.09
C VAL A 386 16.22 6.89 -12.96
N GLU A 387 17.26 6.84 -12.13
CA GLU A 387 17.33 5.95 -10.96
C GLU A 387 16.42 6.41 -9.79
N LEU A 388 15.98 7.66 -9.81
CA LEU A 388 15.00 8.20 -8.87
C LEU A 388 13.58 8.20 -9.45
N ILE A 389 13.46 8.70 -10.68
CA ILE A 389 12.19 8.95 -11.35
C ILE A 389 11.55 7.64 -11.83
N GLY A 390 12.37 6.66 -12.26
CA GLY A 390 11.87 5.46 -12.92
C GLY A 390 11.14 5.76 -14.23
N ALA A 391 10.26 4.87 -14.65
CA ALA A 391 9.47 5.02 -15.86
C ALA A 391 7.98 5.19 -15.56
N ILE A 392 7.27 5.90 -16.43
CA ILE A 392 5.81 6.08 -16.37
C ILE A 392 5.12 4.77 -16.78
N GLN A 393 4.25 4.29 -15.91
CA GLN A 393 3.62 2.97 -16.04
C GLN A 393 2.73 2.83 -17.30
N ASN A 394 2.02 3.89 -17.70
CA ASN A 394 1.16 3.85 -18.88
C ASN A 394 1.02 5.22 -19.55
N ASP A 395 0.56 5.21 -20.81
CA ASP A 395 0.43 6.41 -21.64
C ASP A 395 -0.63 7.41 -21.12
N ALA A 396 -1.61 6.95 -20.34
CA ALA A 396 -2.62 7.84 -19.77
C ALA A 396 -2.00 8.85 -18.78
N VAL A 397 -0.90 8.49 -18.11
CA VAL A 397 -0.15 9.41 -17.24
C VAL A 397 0.57 10.46 -18.09
N VAL A 398 1.20 10.07 -19.20
CA VAL A 398 1.83 11.03 -20.14
C VAL A 398 0.79 12.02 -20.69
N GLN A 399 -0.37 11.53 -21.14
CA GLN A 399 -1.47 12.38 -21.59
C GLN A 399 -1.99 13.31 -20.49
N ARG A 400 -1.89 12.90 -19.23
CA ARG A 400 -2.28 13.73 -18.08
C ARG A 400 -1.30 14.89 -17.88
N ILE A 401 0.00 14.68 -18.07
CA ILE A 401 1.00 15.76 -18.07
C ILE A 401 0.64 16.83 -19.12
N GLU A 402 0.32 16.41 -20.36
CA GLU A 402 -0.07 17.33 -21.42
C GLU A 402 -1.33 18.14 -21.06
N ARG A 403 -2.33 17.50 -20.49
CA ARG A 403 -3.54 18.19 -20.05
C ARG A 403 -3.28 19.16 -18.89
N ALA A 404 -2.45 18.75 -17.92
CA ALA A 404 -2.13 19.58 -16.76
C ALA A 404 -1.36 20.85 -17.13
N ARG A 405 -0.50 20.79 -18.18
CA ARG A 405 0.24 21.95 -18.71
C ARG A 405 -0.67 23.12 -19.11
N ALA A 406 -1.88 22.82 -19.55
CA ALA A 406 -2.86 23.83 -19.98
C ALA A 406 -3.69 24.43 -18.83
N LEU A 407 -3.51 23.99 -17.58
CA LEU A 407 -4.34 24.44 -16.46
C LEU A 407 -3.94 25.81 -15.92
N GLY A 408 -2.70 26.25 -16.09
CA GLY A 408 -2.19 27.50 -15.54
C GLY A 408 -0.88 27.93 -16.14
N SER A 409 -0.15 28.81 -15.46
CA SER A 409 1.19 29.24 -15.88
C SER A 409 2.23 28.19 -15.51
N VAL A 410 2.97 27.68 -16.48
CA VAL A 410 4.02 26.68 -16.24
C VAL A 410 5.21 27.34 -15.54
N LEU A 411 5.57 26.86 -14.34
CA LEU A 411 6.78 27.25 -13.60
C LEU A 411 7.99 26.40 -13.99
N LEU A 412 7.76 25.09 -14.18
CA LEU A 412 8.73 24.15 -14.68
C LEU A 412 8.05 23.18 -15.62
N ASP A 413 8.50 23.11 -16.87
CA ASP A 413 7.93 22.19 -17.84
C ASP A 413 8.52 20.78 -17.70
N SER A 414 7.65 19.78 -17.85
CA SER A 414 8.06 18.39 -17.89
C SER A 414 8.82 18.07 -19.17
N GLN A 415 9.98 17.45 -19.05
CA GLN A 415 10.83 17.06 -20.17
C GLN A 415 10.98 15.54 -20.22
N PRO A 416 10.95 14.93 -21.41
CA PRO A 416 11.32 13.54 -21.57
C PRO A 416 12.82 13.37 -21.28
N LEU A 417 13.17 12.27 -20.57
CA LEU A 417 14.55 11.87 -20.33
C LEU A 417 14.86 10.56 -21.05
N VAL A 418 16.08 10.47 -21.61
CA VAL A 418 16.57 9.22 -22.21
C VAL A 418 17.17 8.36 -21.11
N HIS A 419 16.66 7.13 -20.97
CA HIS A 419 17.21 6.16 -20.04
C HIS A 419 18.45 5.49 -20.63
N PRO A 420 19.62 5.47 -19.96
CA PRO A 420 20.87 4.97 -20.55
C PRO A 420 20.85 3.49 -20.93
N ALA A 421 20.04 2.67 -20.24
CA ALA A 421 19.93 1.23 -20.49
C ALA A 421 18.65 0.83 -21.26
N PHE A 422 17.65 1.71 -21.35
CA PHE A 422 16.35 1.39 -21.95
C PHE A 422 15.86 2.52 -22.85
N GLU A 423 16.22 2.44 -24.13
CA GLU A 423 15.93 3.48 -25.13
C GLU A 423 14.44 3.85 -25.22
N HIS A 424 13.55 2.89 -25.00
CA HIS A 424 12.10 3.07 -25.13
C HIS A 424 11.38 3.30 -23.79
N ALA A 425 12.12 3.57 -22.70
CA ALA A 425 11.54 3.88 -21.41
C ALA A 425 10.77 5.21 -21.44
N ARG A 426 9.57 5.21 -20.86
CA ARG A 426 8.77 6.43 -20.71
C ARG A 426 9.19 7.18 -19.44
N VAL A 427 10.16 8.07 -19.55
CA VAL A 427 10.66 8.86 -18.41
C VAL A 427 10.40 10.33 -18.64
N HIS A 428 9.77 11.01 -17.66
CA HIS A 428 9.48 12.44 -17.70
C HIS A 428 9.82 13.10 -16.37
N THR A 429 10.41 14.29 -16.42
CA THR A 429 10.63 15.12 -15.23
C THR A 429 9.30 15.68 -14.71
N PRO A 430 9.21 16.10 -13.42
CA PRO A 430 8.01 16.73 -12.90
C PRO A 430 7.59 18.01 -13.63
N LEU A 431 6.28 18.18 -13.81
CA LEU A 431 5.63 19.40 -14.25
C LEU A 431 5.19 20.21 -13.02
N LEU A 432 5.55 21.50 -12.96
CA LEU A 432 5.03 22.43 -11.95
C LEU A 432 4.21 23.54 -12.64
N VAL A 433 2.97 23.71 -12.19
CA VAL A 433 2.04 24.70 -12.72
C VAL A 433 1.59 25.64 -11.60
N ARG A 434 1.64 26.94 -11.86
CA ARG A 434 1.10 27.97 -10.98
C ARG A 434 -0.41 28.05 -11.14
N LEU A 435 -1.13 28.04 -10.03
CA LEU A 435 -2.56 28.25 -9.94
C LEU A 435 -2.89 29.30 -8.87
N ASP A 436 -4.16 29.69 -8.82
CA ASP A 436 -4.70 30.64 -7.87
C ASP A 436 -5.92 30.04 -7.15
N ALA A 437 -5.91 30.04 -5.82
CA ALA A 437 -6.97 29.45 -5.02
C ALA A 437 -8.34 30.11 -5.24
N ALA A 438 -8.36 31.39 -5.61
CA ALA A 438 -9.63 32.14 -5.83
C ALA A 438 -10.30 31.79 -7.16
N THR A 439 -9.53 31.43 -8.20
CA THR A 439 -10.07 31.27 -9.57
C THR A 439 -9.97 29.83 -10.09
N ASP A 440 -9.08 29.00 -9.55
CA ASP A 440 -8.71 27.71 -10.14
C ASP A 440 -9.10 26.48 -9.30
N GLN A 441 -9.95 26.66 -8.28
CA GLN A 441 -10.24 25.61 -7.30
C GLN A 441 -10.67 24.27 -7.93
N ASN A 442 -11.47 24.29 -8.98
CA ASN A 442 -11.91 23.10 -9.69
C ASN A 442 -10.80 22.34 -10.41
N ARG A 443 -9.61 22.96 -10.61
CA ARG A 443 -8.47 22.38 -11.32
C ARG A 443 -7.58 21.54 -10.39
N PHE A 444 -7.52 21.88 -9.09
CA PHE A 444 -6.64 21.23 -8.12
C PHE A 444 -7.37 20.43 -7.02
N THR A 445 -8.71 20.32 -7.08
CA THR A 445 -9.50 19.50 -6.14
C THR A 445 -9.69 18.05 -6.58
N GLN A 446 -9.11 17.65 -7.71
CA GLN A 446 -9.06 16.25 -8.20
C GLN A 446 -7.62 15.76 -8.24
N GLU A 447 -7.42 14.46 -8.13
CA GLU A 447 -6.11 13.86 -8.27
C GLU A 447 -5.58 13.97 -9.72
N TRP A 448 -4.34 14.40 -9.85
CA TRP A 448 -3.55 14.43 -11.08
C TRP A 448 -2.38 13.45 -10.99
N PHE A 449 -2.69 12.18 -10.80
CA PHE A 449 -1.72 11.11 -10.57
C PHE A 449 -0.61 11.09 -11.62
N GLY A 450 0.64 11.24 -11.18
CA GLY A 450 1.84 11.32 -12.03
C GLY A 450 2.77 12.47 -11.60
N PRO A 451 3.80 12.80 -12.41
CA PRO A 451 4.77 13.83 -12.09
C PRO A 451 4.19 15.25 -12.31
N ILE A 452 3.13 15.59 -11.59
CA ILE A 452 2.37 16.84 -11.75
C ILE A 452 2.15 17.45 -10.37
N ALA A 453 2.54 18.72 -10.20
CA ALA A 453 2.24 19.45 -8.99
C ALA A 453 1.83 20.91 -9.29
N PHE A 454 1.05 21.47 -8.37
CA PHE A 454 0.54 22.83 -8.45
C PHE A 454 1.10 23.68 -7.32
N VAL A 455 1.69 24.84 -7.66
CA VAL A 455 2.05 25.89 -6.70
C VAL A 455 0.89 26.89 -6.69
N ILE A 456 0.16 26.94 -5.59
CA ILE A 456 -1.15 27.59 -5.51
C ILE A 456 -1.06 28.84 -4.63
N ALA A 457 -1.36 30.00 -5.22
CA ALA A 457 -1.40 31.25 -4.49
C ALA A 457 -2.68 31.32 -3.62
N THR A 458 -2.50 31.62 -2.33
CA THR A 458 -3.60 31.82 -1.37
C THR A 458 -3.53 33.22 -0.77
N ASP A 459 -4.62 33.71 -0.16
CA ASP A 459 -4.64 35.05 0.47
C ASP A 459 -3.90 35.05 1.82
N SER A 460 -3.78 33.86 2.47
CA SER A 460 -3.12 33.73 3.76
C SER A 460 -2.82 32.26 4.08
N THR A 461 -1.94 32.01 5.05
CA THR A 461 -1.71 30.68 5.64
C THR A 461 -3.00 30.08 6.21
N ALA A 462 -3.85 30.89 6.83
CA ALA A 462 -5.14 30.43 7.35
C ALA A 462 -6.04 29.89 6.24
N GLN A 463 -6.09 30.56 5.08
CA GLN A 463 -6.81 30.05 3.90
C GLN A 463 -6.18 28.76 3.37
N SER A 464 -4.85 28.68 3.30
CA SER A 464 -4.12 27.45 2.88
C SER A 464 -4.51 26.25 3.72
N LEU A 465 -4.49 26.39 5.04
CA LEU A 465 -4.85 25.32 5.99
C LEU A 465 -6.33 24.96 5.92
N ALA A 466 -7.22 25.96 5.77
CA ALA A 466 -8.65 25.70 5.60
C ALA A 466 -8.95 24.94 4.31
N LEU A 467 -8.31 25.30 3.20
CA LEU A 467 -8.41 24.57 1.92
C LEU A 467 -7.86 23.15 2.05
N ALA A 468 -6.68 22.98 2.64
CA ALA A 468 -6.07 21.68 2.80
C ALA A 468 -6.96 20.73 3.61
N GLY A 469 -7.48 21.15 4.75
CA GLY A 469 -8.41 20.35 5.55
C GLY A 469 -9.72 20.05 4.84
N SER A 470 -10.29 21.04 4.12
CA SER A 470 -11.54 20.87 3.38
C SER A 470 -11.40 19.91 2.20
N ILE A 471 -10.32 20.02 1.42
CA ILE A 471 -10.06 19.14 0.28
C ILE A 471 -9.79 17.70 0.76
N ALA A 472 -9.02 17.52 1.83
CA ALA A 472 -8.82 16.21 2.42
C ALA A 472 -10.15 15.56 2.85
N ALA A 473 -11.04 16.32 3.51
CA ALA A 473 -12.35 15.83 3.95
C ALA A 473 -13.30 15.48 2.80
N GLN A 474 -13.27 16.23 1.70
CA GLN A 474 -14.25 16.12 0.61
C GLN A 474 -13.76 15.24 -0.55
N HIS A 475 -12.47 15.31 -0.88
CA HIS A 475 -11.87 14.65 -2.04
C HIS A 475 -10.89 13.54 -1.66
N GLY A 476 -10.50 13.45 -0.38
CA GLY A 476 -9.54 12.49 0.14
C GLY A 476 -8.09 12.99 0.05
N ALA A 477 -7.29 12.62 1.02
CA ALA A 477 -5.85 12.75 1.03
C ALA A 477 -5.24 11.71 1.99
N LEU A 478 -4.06 11.21 1.67
CA LEU A 478 -3.31 10.35 2.58
C LEU A 478 -2.30 11.15 3.40
N THR A 479 -1.81 12.28 2.86
CA THR A 479 -0.77 13.10 3.48
C THR A 479 -1.08 14.59 3.42
N LEU A 480 -0.75 15.28 4.50
CA LEU A 480 -0.67 16.74 4.60
C LEU A 480 0.68 17.09 5.23
N SER A 481 1.49 17.93 4.57
CA SER A 481 2.72 18.48 5.13
C SER A 481 2.60 19.97 5.33
N VAL A 482 3.12 20.48 6.46
CA VAL A 482 3.10 21.92 6.78
C VAL A 482 4.49 22.36 7.21
N TYR A 483 4.93 23.44 6.62
CA TYR A 483 6.16 24.14 7.02
C TYR A 483 5.79 25.44 7.74
N SER A 484 6.12 25.52 9.02
CA SER A 484 5.93 26.73 9.83
C SER A 484 6.81 26.67 11.09
N GLY A 485 7.46 27.77 11.40
CA GLY A 485 8.12 28.00 12.69
C GLY A 485 7.19 28.55 13.78
N ASP A 486 5.93 28.83 13.47
CA ASP A 486 4.93 29.40 14.38
C ASP A 486 4.06 28.29 15.00
N GLU A 487 4.15 28.13 16.32
CA GLU A 487 3.38 27.11 17.07
C GLU A 487 1.87 27.28 16.91
N ALA A 488 1.37 28.52 16.79
CA ALA A 488 -0.04 28.77 16.59
C ALA A 488 -0.50 28.29 15.22
N VAL A 489 0.32 28.46 14.17
CA VAL A 489 0.06 27.89 12.83
C VAL A 489 0.11 26.37 12.86
N GLN A 490 1.07 25.78 13.56
CA GLN A 490 1.16 24.32 13.71
C GLN A 490 -0.06 23.75 14.43
N GLN A 491 -0.59 24.45 15.44
CA GLN A 491 -1.84 24.03 16.12
C GLN A 491 -3.04 24.09 15.17
N VAL A 492 -3.19 25.13 14.37
CA VAL A 492 -4.26 25.22 13.34
C VAL A 492 -4.09 24.13 12.28
N ALA A 493 -2.86 23.81 11.90
CA ALA A 493 -2.57 22.71 10.99
C ALA A 493 -3.00 21.35 11.57
N HIS A 494 -2.79 21.13 12.86
CA HIS A 494 -3.24 19.93 13.56
C HIS A 494 -4.77 19.81 13.55
N GLU A 495 -5.48 20.91 13.82
CA GLU A 495 -6.95 20.95 13.74
C GLU A 495 -7.47 20.70 12.32
N ALA A 496 -6.80 21.27 11.31
CA ALA A 496 -7.13 21.03 9.91
C ALA A 496 -6.93 19.55 9.51
N ALA A 497 -5.86 18.92 9.99
CA ALA A 497 -5.57 17.50 9.77
C ALA A 497 -6.61 16.60 10.44
N ILE A 498 -7.00 16.87 11.68
CA ILE A 498 -8.08 16.16 12.39
C ILE A 498 -9.39 16.28 11.61
N LYS A 499 -9.77 17.50 11.21
CA LYS A 499 -10.99 17.76 10.44
C LYS A 499 -10.95 17.07 9.07
N GLY A 500 -9.79 17.07 8.42
CA GLY A 500 -9.58 16.43 7.13
C GLY A 500 -9.42 14.91 7.21
N GLY A 501 -9.27 14.36 8.42
CA GLY A 501 -8.99 12.93 8.61
C GLY A 501 -7.70 12.49 7.91
N VAL A 502 -6.65 13.31 7.90
CA VAL A 502 -5.41 13.10 7.16
C VAL A 502 -4.20 13.10 8.08
N ALA A 503 -3.17 12.29 7.76
CA ALA A 503 -1.90 12.31 8.48
C ALA A 503 -1.16 13.64 8.27
N LEU A 504 -0.65 14.25 9.35
CA LEU A 504 0.08 15.52 9.35
C LEU A 504 1.58 15.29 9.54
N SER A 505 2.37 15.92 8.69
CA SER A 505 3.82 16.05 8.84
C SER A 505 4.21 17.51 9.02
N LEU A 506 5.12 17.80 9.95
CA LEU A 506 5.57 19.16 10.22
C LEU A 506 7.07 19.32 9.92
N ASN A 507 7.42 20.35 9.14
CA ASN A 507 8.79 20.80 8.88
C ASN A 507 9.75 19.69 8.40
N LEU A 508 9.28 18.79 7.53
CA LEU A 508 10.11 17.70 7.03
C LEU A 508 11.26 18.21 6.16
N THR A 509 12.48 17.85 6.52
CA THR A 509 13.71 18.18 5.78
C THR A 509 14.67 16.99 5.82
N GLY A 510 15.80 17.09 5.11
CA GLY A 510 16.80 16.02 5.05
C GLY A 510 16.27 14.75 4.39
N GLY A 511 16.46 13.61 5.04
CA GLY A 511 16.10 12.28 4.54
C GLY A 511 14.70 11.77 4.95
N VAL A 512 13.84 12.63 5.49
CA VAL A 512 12.46 12.27 5.87
C VAL A 512 11.50 12.94 4.90
N PHE A 513 10.71 12.15 4.17
CA PHE A 513 9.86 12.64 3.08
C PHE A 513 8.38 12.34 3.34
N VAL A 514 7.51 13.28 2.95
CA VAL A 514 6.07 13.20 3.21
C VAL A 514 5.39 12.00 2.54
N ASN A 515 5.93 11.54 1.43
CA ASN A 515 5.38 10.42 0.67
C ASN A 515 5.92 9.04 1.07
N GLN A 516 6.68 8.96 2.15
CA GLN A 516 7.19 7.71 2.70
C GLN A 516 6.57 7.42 4.07
N SER A 517 6.28 6.15 4.34
CA SER A 517 5.77 5.68 5.63
C SER A 517 6.36 4.32 5.98
N ALA A 518 6.85 4.17 7.21
CA ALA A 518 7.42 2.93 7.71
C ALA A 518 6.36 2.10 8.45
N ALA A 519 6.32 0.80 8.18
CA ALA A 519 5.51 -0.13 8.96
C ALA A 519 5.88 -0.08 10.45
N PHE A 520 4.94 -0.42 11.31
CA PHE A 520 5.02 -0.33 12.77
C PHE A 520 5.12 1.09 13.33
N SER A 521 5.75 2.03 12.59
CA SER A 521 5.90 3.44 12.98
C SER A 521 4.68 4.25 12.57
N ASP A 522 4.36 4.21 11.28
CA ASP A 522 3.35 5.07 10.66
C ASP A 522 2.09 4.29 10.28
N PHE A 523 0.93 4.83 10.56
CA PHE A 523 -0.31 4.38 9.97
C PHE A 523 -0.39 4.86 8.51
N HIS A 524 -0.82 3.97 7.60
CA HIS A 524 -1.03 4.30 6.20
C HIS A 524 -2.53 4.45 5.92
N GLY A 525 -2.94 5.68 5.62
CA GLY A 525 -4.36 6.05 5.62
C GLY A 525 -4.94 6.15 7.03
N THR A 526 -6.04 6.84 7.18
CA THR A 526 -6.73 7.02 8.47
C THR A 526 -8.08 6.32 8.53
N GLY A 527 -8.63 5.96 7.36
CA GLY A 527 -10.02 5.50 7.26
C GLY A 527 -11.07 6.60 7.50
N ALA A 528 -10.65 7.87 7.64
CA ALA A 528 -11.51 8.97 8.06
C ALA A 528 -11.80 9.98 6.93
N ASN A 529 -11.32 9.75 5.72
CA ASN A 529 -11.59 10.59 4.55
C ASN A 529 -11.76 9.74 3.28
N PRO A 530 -12.23 10.30 2.15
CA PRO A 530 -12.57 9.53 0.95
C PRO A 530 -11.40 8.76 0.30
N ALA A 531 -10.13 9.05 0.62
CA ALA A 531 -8.99 8.34 0.03
C ALA A 531 -8.87 6.90 0.54
N ALA A 532 -9.32 6.61 1.76
CA ALA A 532 -9.29 5.26 2.31
C ALA A 532 -10.42 5.08 3.34
N ASN A 533 -11.06 3.91 3.36
CA ASN A 533 -12.06 3.56 4.37
C ASN A 533 -11.50 2.73 5.53
N ALA A 534 -10.20 2.48 5.54
CA ALA A 534 -9.49 1.77 6.59
C ALA A 534 -8.05 2.28 6.71
N THR A 535 -7.43 2.04 7.84
CA THR A 535 -5.99 2.20 8.06
C THR A 535 -5.29 0.90 7.71
N LEU A 536 -4.24 0.93 6.89
CA LEU A 536 -3.33 -0.19 6.68
C LEU A 536 -2.14 -0.03 7.65
N THR A 537 -1.92 -0.80 8.64
CA THR A 537 -2.72 -1.87 9.23
C THR A 537 -2.95 -1.52 10.69
N ASP A 538 -4.14 -1.69 11.19
CA ASP A 538 -4.47 -1.52 12.60
C ASP A 538 -5.34 -2.69 13.10
N ALA A 539 -5.75 -2.63 14.37
CA ALA A 539 -6.60 -3.64 14.97
C ALA A 539 -7.96 -3.76 14.25
N ALA A 540 -8.54 -2.64 13.79
CA ALA A 540 -9.83 -2.64 13.10
C ALA A 540 -9.73 -3.29 11.72
N PHE A 541 -8.62 -3.08 11.01
CA PHE A 541 -8.35 -3.70 9.71
C PHE A 541 -8.37 -5.24 9.78
N VAL A 542 -7.87 -5.82 10.87
CA VAL A 542 -7.78 -7.28 11.04
C VAL A 542 -8.95 -7.89 11.79
N ALA A 543 -9.51 -7.20 12.80
CA ALA A 543 -10.53 -7.74 13.69
C ALA A 543 -11.85 -8.10 12.99
N ASN A 544 -12.18 -7.41 11.88
CA ASN A 544 -13.37 -7.70 11.10
C ASN A 544 -13.24 -8.92 10.17
N ARG A 545 -12.06 -9.56 10.07
CA ARG A 545 -11.81 -10.70 9.16
C ARG A 545 -12.19 -12.05 9.76
N PHE A 546 -12.60 -12.07 11.03
CA PHE A 546 -13.12 -13.26 11.70
C PHE A 546 -14.30 -12.92 12.60
N ARG A 547 -14.93 -13.94 13.14
CA ARG A 547 -16.01 -13.87 14.14
C ARG A 547 -15.71 -14.83 15.27
N VAL A 548 -16.40 -14.67 16.40
CA VAL A 548 -16.33 -15.59 17.52
C VAL A 548 -17.72 -16.19 17.74
N VAL A 549 -17.80 -17.51 17.69
CA VAL A 549 -19.00 -18.26 18.07
C VAL A 549 -18.80 -18.81 19.48
N GLN A 550 -19.71 -18.49 20.37
CA GLN A 550 -19.69 -18.94 21.74
C GLN A 550 -20.67 -20.10 21.91
N SER A 551 -20.24 -21.17 22.58
CA SER A 551 -21.12 -22.15 23.21
C SER A 551 -20.96 -22.10 24.75
N ARG A 552 -22.00 -22.48 25.46
CA ARG A 552 -21.99 -22.54 26.93
C ARG A 552 -22.86 -23.68 27.45
N ALA A 553 -22.42 -24.32 28.50
CA ALA A 553 -23.13 -25.37 29.18
C ALA A 553 -23.19 -25.08 30.68
N HIS A 554 -24.33 -25.37 31.31
CA HIS A 554 -24.44 -25.37 32.77
C HIS A 554 -23.63 -26.54 33.34
N VAL A 555 -22.84 -26.28 34.39
CA VAL A 555 -22.03 -27.30 35.09
C VAL A 555 -22.19 -27.14 36.60
N ALA A 556 -21.79 -28.15 37.33
CA ALA A 556 -21.71 -28.01 38.80
C ALA A 556 -20.64 -26.98 39.20
N PRO A 557 -20.89 -26.15 40.22
CA PRO A 557 -19.86 -25.26 40.74
C PRO A 557 -18.59 -26.02 41.15
N ARG A 558 -17.45 -25.43 40.87
CA ARG A 558 -16.15 -25.94 41.35
C ARG A 558 -16.05 -25.45 42.80
N GLY A 559 -16.28 -26.35 43.77
CA GLY A 559 -16.22 -26.04 45.17
C GLY A 559 -14.92 -25.39 45.64
#